data_31f4e735ce994bb9739320eb7885d805
#
_entry.id   31f4e735ce994bb9739320eb7885d805
#
_cell.length_a   1.000
_cell.length_b   1.000
_cell.length_c   1.000
_cell.angle_alpha   90.00
_cell.angle_beta   90.00
_cell.angle_gamma   90.00
#
_symmetry.space_group_name_H-M   'P 1'
#
loop_
_entity.id
_entity.type
_entity.pdbx_description
1 polymer ?
#
loop_
_entity_poly.entity_id
_entity_poly.type
_entity_poly.pdbx_seq_one_letter_code
_entity_poly.pdbx_strand_id
1 'polypeptide(L)' 'MEKILCYSCNKTKNKLNVKKSSLLSINLLMCESCIEAKYEPRWVIIISGRQLGAEYVRDFVLKKRYIGNEISASELLI' A
#
# COMPACT_ATOMS: atom_id res chain seq x y z
N MET A 1 13.20 22.81 -4.46
CA MET A 1 12.35 22.09 -3.51
C MET A 1 12.32 20.62 -3.89
N GLU A 2 12.73 19.77 -2.98
CA GLU A 2 12.74 18.33 -3.27
C GLU A 2 11.31 17.78 -3.27
N LYS A 3 11.04 16.95 -4.26
CA LYS A 3 9.76 16.25 -4.34
C LYS A 3 9.92 14.84 -3.79
N ILE A 4 8.93 14.38 -3.06
CA ILE A 4 8.96 13.09 -2.39
C ILE A 4 7.94 12.18 -3.05
N LEU A 5 8.29 10.90 -3.22
CA LEU A 5 7.39 9.93 -3.81
C LEU A 5 6.42 9.39 -2.77
N CYS A 6 5.13 9.39 -3.12
CA CYS A 6 4.11 8.73 -2.32
C CYS A 6 4.32 7.21 -2.40
N TYR A 7 4.35 6.54 -1.26
CA TYR A 7 4.59 5.10 -1.21
C TYR A 7 3.46 4.29 -1.85
N SER A 8 2.25 4.84 -1.91
CA SER A 8 1.11 4.13 -2.48
C SER A 8 0.97 4.33 -3.99
N CYS A 9 0.97 5.57 -4.45
CA CYS A 9 0.74 5.85 -5.87
C CYS A 9 2.00 6.11 -6.67
N ASN A 10 3.15 6.22 -6.01
CA ASN A 10 4.46 6.48 -6.63
C ASN A 10 4.52 7.77 -7.45
N LYS A 11 3.63 8.70 -7.17
CA LYS A 11 3.65 10.01 -7.82
C LYS A 11 4.43 10.98 -6.96
N THR A 12 5.16 11.86 -7.62
CA THR A 12 5.93 12.90 -6.94
C THR A 12 4.98 13.94 -6.34
N LYS A 13 5.14 14.23 -5.06
CA LYS A 13 4.31 15.18 -4.33
C LYS A 13 5.17 16.18 -3.59
N ASN A 14 4.61 17.38 -3.38
CA ASN A 14 5.30 18.41 -2.60
C ASN A 14 5.19 18.16 -1.10
N LYS A 15 4.16 17.47 -0.67
CA LYS A 15 3.93 17.21 0.73
C LYS A 15 3.37 15.79 0.91
N LEU A 16 3.93 15.07 1.86
CA LEU A 16 3.44 13.75 2.25
C LEU A 16 3.15 13.75 3.73
N ASN A 17 2.21 12.90 4.14
CA ASN A 17 1.87 12.69 5.53
C ASN A 17 2.35 11.32 5.97
N VAL A 18 2.72 11.21 7.25
CA VAL A 18 3.08 9.92 7.82
C VAL A 18 1.81 9.20 8.23
N LYS A 19 1.66 7.96 7.77
CA LYS A 19 0.53 7.12 8.13
C LYS A 19 1.04 5.77 8.57
N LYS A 20 0.52 5.27 9.68
CA LYS A 20 0.84 3.91 10.11
C LYS A 20 0.08 2.91 9.26
N SER A 21 0.79 1.90 8.76
CA SER A 21 0.17 0.85 7.93
C SER A 21 -0.86 0.07 8.74
N SER A 22 -1.98 -0.29 8.09
CA SER A 22 -2.99 -1.14 8.71
C SER A 22 -2.58 -2.61 8.73
N LEU A 23 -1.64 -2.98 7.87
CA LEU A 23 -1.20 -4.37 7.71
C LEU A 23 0.11 -4.66 8.42
N LEU A 24 1.02 -3.71 8.39
CA LEU A 24 2.33 -3.83 9.03
C LEU A 24 2.49 -2.71 10.05
N SER A 25 3.25 -2.96 11.10
CA SER A 25 3.48 -1.94 12.14
C SER A 25 4.61 -0.99 11.74
N ILE A 26 4.49 -0.39 10.58
CA ILE A 26 5.47 0.55 10.04
C ILE A 26 4.80 1.86 9.66
N ASN A 27 5.58 2.93 9.64
CA ASN A 27 5.10 4.23 9.18
C ASN A 27 5.38 4.40 7.69
N LEU A 28 4.42 4.96 6.98
CA LEU A 28 4.51 5.17 5.54
C LEU A 28 4.34 6.64 5.23
N LEU A 29 5.06 7.12 4.22
CA LEU A 29 4.88 8.47 3.69
C LEU A 29 3.92 8.38 2.51
N MET A 30 2.75 8.97 2.67
CA MET A 30 1.69 8.88 1.67
C MET A 30 1.04 10.24 1.44
N CYS A 31 0.57 10.48 0.23
CA CYS A 31 -0.16 11.69 -0.06
C CYS A 31 -1.56 11.62 0.54
N GLU A 32 -2.14 12.79 0.77
CA GLU A 32 -3.45 12.90 1.40
C GLU A 32 -4.53 12.11 0.67
N SER A 33 -4.53 12.14 -0.66
CA SER A 33 -5.51 11.41 -1.46
C SER A 33 -5.47 9.90 -1.19
N CYS A 34 -4.27 9.33 -1.09
CA CYS A 34 -4.13 7.90 -0.81
C CYS A 34 -4.56 7.57 0.62
N ILE A 35 -4.29 8.47 1.57
CA ILE A 35 -4.69 8.27 2.96
C ILE A 35 -6.21 8.32 3.09
N GLU A 36 -6.85 9.29 2.45
CA GLU A 36 -8.31 9.41 2.48
C GLU A 36 -9.01 8.24 1.82
N ALA A 37 -8.43 7.71 0.74
CA ALA A 37 -8.97 6.56 0.04
C ALA A 37 -8.68 5.25 0.77
N LYS A 38 -7.89 5.29 1.84
CA LYS A 38 -7.49 4.13 2.64
C LYS A 38 -6.73 3.10 1.82
N TYR A 39 -5.91 3.58 0.88
CA TYR A 39 -5.05 2.71 0.09
C TYR A 39 -3.82 2.32 0.90
N GLU A 40 -3.38 1.08 0.68
CA GLU A 40 -2.08 0.62 1.17
C GLU A 40 -1.15 0.49 -0.03
N PRO A 41 0.16 0.70 0.14
CA PRO A 41 1.09 0.45 -0.96
C PRO A 41 1.01 -1.00 -1.42
N ARG A 42 1.10 -1.21 -2.73
CA ARG A 42 1.02 -2.55 -3.31
C ARG A 42 2.04 -3.51 -2.69
N TRP A 43 3.27 -3.03 -2.47
CA TRP A 43 4.31 -3.87 -1.88
C TRP A 43 4.00 -4.26 -0.43
N VAL A 44 3.32 -3.40 0.32
CA VAL A 44 2.90 -3.71 1.69
C VAL A 44 1.88 -4.84 1.68
N ILE A 45 0.93 -4.79 0.75
CA ILE A 45 -0.08 -5.84 0.62
C ILE A 45 0.57 -7.18 0.27
N ILE A 46 1.52 -7.18 -0.65
CA ILE A 46 2.21 -8.40 -1.06
C ILE A 46 3.02 -8.99 0.10
N ILE A 47 3.79 -8.18 0.79
CA ILE A 47 4.60 -8.64 1.92
C ILE A 47 3.69 -9.17 3.04
N SER A 48 2.63 -8.45 3.35
CA SER A 48 1.70 -8.88 4.39
C SER A 48 1.03 -10.20 4.04
N GLY A 49 0.63 -10.36 2.77
CA GLY A 49 0.04 -11.60 2.31
C GLY A 49 1.00 -12.79 2.42
N ARG A 50 2.28 -12.56 2.17
CA ARG A 50 3.29 -13.62 2.29
C ARG A 50 3.61 -13.98 3.74
N GLN A 51 3.60 -13.00 4.63
CA GLN A 51 3.96 -13.22 6.04
C GLN A 51 2.78 -13.65 6.90
N LEU A 52 1.62 -13.05 6.66
CA LEU A 52 0.45 -13.24 7.50
C LEU A 52 -0.62 -14.14 6.86
N GLY A 53 -0.49 -14.39 5.57
CA GLY A 53 -1.46 -15.18 4.82
C GLY A 53 -2.29 -14.31 3.88
N ALA A 54 -2.65 -14.89 2.73
CA ALA A 54 -3.40 -14.15 1.71
C ALA A 54 -4.77 -13.66 2.21
N GLU A 55 -5.34 -14.35 3.20
CA GLU A 55 -6.62 -13.96 3.77
C GLU A 55 -6.60 -12.60 4.46
N TYR A 56 -5.44 -12.24 5.05
CA TYR A 56 -5.30 -10.95 5.71
C TYR A 56 -5.45 -9.79 4.75
N VAL A 57 -5.06 -9.98 3.50
CA VAL A 57 -5.09 -8.91 2.50
C VAL A 57 -6.18 -9.11 1.47
N ARG A 58 -7.05 -10.09 1.68
CA ARG A 58 -8.10 -10.42 0.73
C ARG A 58 -8.98 -9.22 0.38
N ASP A 59 -9.42 -8.47 1.38
CA ASP A 59 -10.27 -7.30 1.14
C ASP A 59 -9.55 -6.23 0.35
N PHE A 60 -8.27 -6.00 0.63
CA PHE A 60 -7.48 -5.02 -0.10
C PHE A 60 -7.33 -5.42 -1.56
N VAL A 61 -7.13 -6.70 -1.82
CA VAL A 61 -6.98 -7.20 -3.19
C VAL A 61 -8.31 -7.16 -3.94
N LEU A 62 -9.39 -7.65 -3.32
CA LEU A 62 -10.70 -7.71 -3.95
C LEU A 62 -11.28 -6.33 -4.21
N LYS A 63 -11.11 -5.39 -3.27
CA LYS A 63 -11.62 -4.03 -3.40
C LYS A 63 -10.63 -3.09 -4.05
N LYS A 64 -9.50 -3.61 -4.49
CA LYS A 64 -8.44 -2.83 -5.15
C LYS A 64 -8.04 -1.59 -4.37
N ARG A 65 -7.79 -1.76 -3.07
CA ARG A 65 -7.35 -0.66 -2.21
C ARG A 65 -5.85 -0.43 -2.34
N TYR A 66 -5.39 -0.37 -3.57
CA TYR A 66 -3.98 -0.11 -3.91
C TYR A 66 -3.93 0.47 -5.32
N ILE A 67 -2.79 1.06 -5.68
CA ILE A 67 -2.56 1.62 -6.99
C ILE A 67 -1.46 0.81 -7.68
N GLY A 68 -1.65 0.54 -8.97
CA GLY A 68 -0.71 -0.22 -9.77
C GLY A 68 -1.35 -1.43 -10.40
N ASN A 69 -0.52 -2.36 -10.85
CA ASN A 69 -0.99 -3.58 -11.50
C ASN A 69 -1.72 -4.48 -10.52
N GLU A 70 -2.64 -5.27 -11.04
CA GLU A 70 -3.40 -6.20 -10.23
C GLU A 70 -2.47 -7.20 -9.52
N ILE A 71 -2.75 -7.44 -8.25
CA ILE A 71 -1.97 -8.39 -7.46
C ILE A 71 -2.48 -9.80 -7.77
N SER A 72 -1.62 -10.66 -8.30
CA SER A 72 -1.99 -12.02 -8.62
C SER A 72 -1.83 -12.92 -7.39
N ALA A 73 -2.52 -14.05 -7.41
CA ALA A 73 -2.42 -15.03 -6.32
C ALA A 73 -0.98 -15.54 -6.17
N SER A 74 -0.25 -15.68 -7.26
CA SER A 74 1.14 -16.16 -7.22
C SER A 74 2.07 -15.19 -6.49
N GLU A 75 1.78 -13.90 -6.52
CA GLU A 75 2.58 -12.90 -5.80
C GLU A 75 2.41 -13.03 -4.28
N LEU A 76 1.28 -13.56 -3.84
CA LEU A 76 0.98 -13.73 -2.42
C LEU A 76 1.45 -15.08 -1.87
N LEU A 77 1.84 -16.00 -2.73
CA LEU A 77 2.34 -17.31 -2.31
C LEU A 77 3.82 -17.23 -1.96
N ILE A 78 4.20 -17.99 -0.98
CA ILE A 78 5.60 -18.09 -0.56
C ILE A 78 6.33 -19.14 -1.41
#